data_0713e15b2e380d5c4940f821c978ca94
#
_entry.id   0713e15b2e380d5c4940f821c978ca94
#
_cell.length_a   1.000
_cell.length_b   1.000
_cell.length_c   1.000
_cell.angle_alpha   90.00
_cell.angle_beta   90.00
_cell.angle_gamma   90.00
#
_symmetry.space_group_name_H-M   'P 1'
#
loop_
_entity.id
_entity.type
_entity.pdbx_description
1 polymer ?
#
loop_
_entity_poly.entity_id
_entity_poly.type
_entity_poly.pdbx_seq_one_letter_code
_entity_poly.pdbx_strand_id
1 'polypeptide(L)'
;MSPKVSASHLERDAYVYVRQSTGHQVRSHPESQRRQYALADQARGLGFAQVVVIDEDVGRSGTGRQERPGFGQRLAAVCQGRVGAVFALEASRLARNNRDWHHLIDLCALTETLLIDDDGIYDPRQLNDRLVLGMKGSMAEYELGLMRQRARQAFEAKIQRGHVMWEVPVGFVRTSDDRIEKIPDRQVQHAVAGVFQKFHALGSARQTMLWYRDAPLPLPEVRPGTLGRDIRWRLPSGHRIHQILHNPYYAGALVYGRTEAKLVLVDGRAHQSHRQKKPLAQWRILLLDNHPGYISWEDFLPIQALLAANSHRPQEGAGGAVKRGPALLSGLLRCGRCGRKLTVASSGTTGRVPRYVCRGGRVDRGASSC
;
A
#
# COMPACT_ATOMS: atom_id res chain seq x y z
N MET A 1 -15.13 8.11 47.15
CA MET A 1 -13.80 7.84 46.59
C MET A 1 -13.70 6.34 46.33
N SER A 2 -13.22 5.91 45.19
CA SER A 2 -13.02 4.46 44.91
C SER A 2 -11.91 3.92 45.84
N PRO A 3 -12.08 2.73 46.44
CA PRO A 3 -11.07 2.15 47.33
C PRO A 3 -9.72 1.85 46.63
N LYS A 4 -9.69 1.94 45.31
CA LYS A 4 -8.47 1.72 44.50
C LYS A 4 -7.59 2.97 44.37
N VAL A 5 -8.14 4.17 44.60
CA VAL A 5 -7.39 5.43 44.51
C VAL A 5 -6.84 5.77 45.89
N SER A 6 -5.53 5.70 46.06
CA SER A 6 -4.81 6.04 47.26
C SER A 6 -4.21 7.45 47.19
N ALA A 7 -3.80 8.00 48.35
CA ALA A 7 -3.09 9.27 48.41
C ALA A 7 -1.83 9.28 47.52
N SER A 8 -1.08 8.17 47.53
CA SER A 8 0.12 8.02 46.67
C SER A 8 -0.14 8.10 45.17
N HIS A 9 -1.36 7.80 44.72
CA HIS A 9 -1.73 8.01 43.31
C HIS A 9 -2.00 9.50 43.03
N LEU A 10 -2.67 10.19 43.96
CA LEU A 10 -3.07 11.59 43.83
C LEU A 10 -1.89 12.57 43.88
N GLU A 11 -0.81 12.20 44.56
CA GLU A 11 0.44 12.95 44.62
C GLU A 11 1.22 12.94 43.28
N ARG A 12 0.90 12.02 42.38
CA ARG A 12 1.49 11.86 41.06
C ARG A 12 0.57 12.43 39.96
N ASP A 13 1.09 12.60 38.78
CA ASP A 13 0.37 13.15 37.64
C ASP A 13 -0.76 12.23 37.14
N ALA A 14 -1.88 12.81 36.70
CA ALA A 14 -2.90 12.12 35.90
C ALA A 14 -2.65 12.40 34.40
N TYR A 15 -2.49 11.37 33.60
CA TYR A 15 -2.30 11.50 32.16
C TYR A 15 -3.59 11.16 31.44
N VAL A 16 -4.13 12.11 30.68
CA VAL A 16 -5.35 11.95 29.86
C VAL A 16 -4.96 11.80 28.40
N TYR A 17 -5.23 10.63 27.83
CA TYR A 17 -4.89 10.34 26.45
C TYR A 17 -6.06 10.57 25.51
N VAL A 18 -5.90 11.55 24.63
CA VAL A 18 -6.88 11.92 23.61
C VAL A 18 -6.44 11.38 22.25
N ARG A 19 -7.29 10.63 21.57
CA ARG A 19 -6.98 10.04 20.28
C ARG A 19 -8.14 10.11 19.29
N GLN A 20 -7.83 10.58 18.06
CA GLN A 20 -8.70 10.43 16.90
C GLN A 20 -7.90 9.95 15.68
N SER A 21 -8.44 9.00 14.93
CA SER A 21 -7.69 8.25 13.91
C SER A 21 -7.47 8.99 12.60
N THR A 22 -8.29 10.00 12.26
CA THR A 22 -8.21 10.73 10.97
C THR A 22 -8.55 12.19 11.11
N GLY A 23 -7.95 13.04 10.27
CA GLY A 23 -8.28 14.47 10.21
C GLY A 23 -9.75 14.76 9.84
N HIS A 24 -10.44 13.81 9.20
CA HIS A 24 -11.87 13.90 8.95
C HIS A 24 -12.68 13.69 10.23
N GLN A 25 -12.31 12.71 11.07
CA GLN A 25 -12.97 12.47 12.35
C GLN A 25 -12.80 13.65 13.31
N VAL A 26 -11.65 14.32 13.27
CA VAL A 26 -11.40 15.54 14.06
C VAL A 26 -12.42 16.63 13.72
N ARG A 27 -12.80 16.76 12.44
CA ARG A 27 -13.74 17.79 11.97
C ARG A 27 -15.22 17.39 12.10
N SER A 28 -15.54 16.10 11.98
CA SER A 28 -16.92 15.61 11.92
C SER A 28 -17.48 15.08 13.24
N HIS A 29 -16.63 14.85 14.26
CA HIS A 29 -17.04 14.31 15.55
C HIS A 29 -16.52 15.12 16.75
N PRO A 30 -16.91 16.39 16.91
CA PRO A 30 -16.48 17.25 18.02
C PRO A 30 -16.97 16.74 19.40
N GLU A 31 -18.05 15.98 19.42
CA GLU A 31 -18.63 15.41 20.64
C GLU A 31 -17.74 14.33 21.25
N SER A 32 -17.17 13.47 20.43
CA SER A 32 -16.18 12.47 20.88
C SER A 32 -14.92 13.13 21.46
N GLN A 33 -14.51 14.26 20.91
CA GLN A 33 -13.39 15.03 21.40
C GLN A 33 -13.71 15.67 22.74
N ARG A 34 -14.89 16.28 22.89
CA ARG A 34 -15.37 16.84 24.16
C ARG A 34 -15.42 15.81 25.28
N ARG A 35 -15.92 14.61 25.00
CA ARG A 35 -15.91 13.50 25.98
C ARG A 35 -14.53 13.11 26.42
N GLN A 36 -13.54 13.11 25.51
CA GLN A 36 -12.15 12.79 25.85
C GLN A 36 -11.49 13.88 26.71
N TYR A 37 -11.79 15.16 26.46
CA TYR A 37 -11.31 16.25 27.30
C TYR A 37 -12.05 16.30 28.66
N ALA A 38 -13.31 15.86 28.75
CA ALA A 38 -14.02 15.72 30.02
C ALA A 38 -13.36 14.74 31.00
N LEU A 39 -12.54 13.79 30.51
CA LEU A 39 -11.71 12.93 31.37
C LEU A 39 -10.71 13.74 32.20
N ALA A 40 -10.27 14.87 31.73
CA ALA A 40 -9.40 15.76 32.52
C ALA A 40 -10.15 16.37 33.72
N ASP A 41 -11.43 16.69 33.56
CA ASP A 41 -12.26 17.17 34.66
C ASP A 41 -12.57 16.05 35.64
N GLN A 42 -12.76 14.81 35.14
CA GLN A 42 -12.90 13.64 35.98
C GLN A 42 -11.62 13.38 36.82
N ALA A 43 -10.44 13.53 36.22
CA ALA A 43 -9.18 13.41 36.93
C ALA A 43 -9.04 14.45 38.07
N ARG A 44 -9.40 15.71 37.77
CA ARG A 44 -9.43 16.77 38.79
C ARG A 44 -10.47 16.48 39.89
N GLY A 45 -11.64 15.97 39.52
CA GLY A 45 -12.70 15.58 40.48
C GLY A 45 -12.31 14.41 41.40
N LEU A 46 -11.39 13.54 40.96
CA LEU A 46 -10.81 12.48 41.78
C LEU A 46 -9.73 12.99 42.74
N GLY A 47 -9.26 14.24 42.57
CA GLY A 47 -8.29 14.89 43.43
C GLY A 47 -6.84 14.88 42.95
N PHE A 48 -6.59 14.55 41.68
CA PHE A 48 -5.25 14.68 41.10
C PHE A 48 -4.85 16.16 40.99
N ALA A 49 -3.70 16.52 41.55
CA ALA A 49 -3.21 17.89 41.57
C ALA A 49 -2.74 18.37 40.17
N GLN A 50 -2.12 17.48 39.43
CA GLN A 50 -1.61 17.76 38.08
C GLN A 50 -2.25 16.83 37.04
N VAL A 51 -2.85 17.42 36.00
CA VAL A 51 -3.50 16.68 34.89
C VAL A 51 -2.84 17.08 33.58
N VAL A 52 -2.22 16.13 32.91
CA VAL A 52 -1.52 16.30 31.63
C VAL A 52 -2.36 15.68 30.51
N VAL A 53 -2.78 16.50 29.55
CA VAL A 53 -3.53 16.03 28.38
C VAL A 53 -2.53 15.77 27.25
N ILE A 54 -2.57 14.54 26.71
CA ILE A 54 -1.74 14.10 25.59
C ILE A 54 -2.63 13.95 24.35
N ASP A 55 -2.54 14.89 23.44
CA ASP A 55 -3.34 14.98 22.20
C ASP A 55 -2.48 15.00 20.92
N GLU A 56 -1.17 14.85 21.03
CA GLU A 56 -0.22 14.85 19.90
C GLU A 56 -0.47 13.76 18.85
N ASP A 57 -1.19 12.71 19.21
CA ASP A 57 -1.55 11.61 18.33
C ASP A 57 -2.91 11.82 17.61
N VAL A 58 -3.56 12.96 17.79
CA VAL A 58 -4.84 13.30 17.14
C VAL A 58 -4.63 13.44 15.63
N GLY A 59 -5.49 12.74 14.85
CA GLY A 59 -5.41 12.69 13.38
C GLY A 59 -4.41 11.70 12.81
N ARG A 60 -3.70 10.93 13.63
CA ARG A 60 -2.75 9.90 13.18
C ARG A 60 -3.38 8.49 13.17
N SER A 61 -3.31 7.82 12.03
CA SER A 61 -3.87 6.46 11.86
C SER A 61 -3.23 5.44 12.80
N GLY A 62 -4.06 4.59 13.40
CA GLY A 62 -3.62 3.48 14.27
C GLY A 62 -2.91 2.33 13.56
N THR A 63 -2.99 2.25 12.22
CA THR A 63 -2.56 1.08 11.42
C THR A 63 -1.21 1.24 10.72
N GLY A 64 -0.55 2.41 10.82
CA GLY A 64 0.71 2.71 10.12
C GLY A 64 1.96 2.52 10.99
N ARG A 65 3.12 2.44 10.33
CA ARG A 65 4.46 2.46 10.95
C ARG A 65 4.86 3.86 11.48
N GLN A 66 3.92 4.80 11.58
CA GLN A 66 4.22 6.15 12.05
C GLN A 66 4.53 6.13 13.55
N GLU A 67 5.59 6.83 13.93
CA GLU A 67 5.94 7.07 15.31
C GLU A 67 4.84 7.87 16.01
N ARG A 68 4.58 7.52 17.27
CA ARG A 68 3.63 8.21 18.16
C ARG A 68 4.40 8.83 19.30
N PRO A 69 4.77 10.11 19.19
CA PRO A 69 5.49 10.79 20.25
C PRO A 69 4.69 10.80 21.56
N GLY A 70 3.37 11.02 21.50
CA GLY A 70 2.50 11.00 22.67
C GLY A 70 2.42 9.65 23.39
N PHE A 71 2.45 8.53 22.65
CA PHE A 71 2.54 7.20 23.26
C PHE A 71 3.89 6.97 23.93
N GLY A 72 4.98 7.36 23.26
CA GLY A 72 6.33 7.21 23.80
C GLY A 72 6.57 8.05 25.05
N GLN A 73 6.11 9.30 25.07
CA GLN A 73 6.18 10.19 26.22
C GLN A 73 5.43 9.62 27.43
N ARG A 74 4.20 9.11 27.21
CA ARG A 74 3.42 8.47 28.27
C ARG A 74 4.14 7.27 28.85
N LEU A 75 4.64 6.38 28.00
CA LEU A 75 5.34 5.19 28.44
C LEU A 75 6.57 5.54 29.27
N ALA A 76 7.35 6.53 28.83
CA ALA A 76 8.51 7.03 29.56
C ALA A 76 8.13 7.62 30.92
N ALA A 77 7.05 8.40 31.02
CA ALA A 77 6.59 8.98 32.27
C ALA A 77 6.08 7.92 33.24
N VAL A 78 5.38 6.88 32.76
CA VAL A 78 4.98 5.72 33.57
C VAL A 78 6.21 4.99 34.10
N CYS A 79 7.19 4.68 33.23
CA CYS A 79 8.44 4.01 33.65
C CYS A 79 9.22 4.81 34.71
N GLN A 80 9.11 6.13 34.70
CA GLN A 80 9.75 7.01 35.70
C GLN A 80 8.96 7.09 37.02
N GLY A 81 7.82 6.39 37.15
CA GLY A 81 6.99 6.39 38.37
C GLY A 81 6.28 7.73 38.62
N ARG A 82 6.27 8.66 37.66
CA ARG A 82 5.66 10.00 37.85
C ARG A 82 4.13 9.99 37.67
N VAL A 83 3.57 8.94 37.09
CA VAL A 83 2.14 8.85 36.72
C VAL A 83 1.39 8.04 37.76
N GLY A 84 0.36 8.62 38.40
CA GLY A 84 -0.55 7.94 39.32
C GLY A 84 -1.71 7.25 38.63
N ALA A 85 -2.21 7.85 37.54
CA ALA A 85 -3.25 7.24 36.72
C ALA A 85 -3.15 7.66 35.23
N VAL A 86 -3.53 6.73 34.33
CA VAL A 86 -3.71 7.00 32.90
C VAL A 86 -5.19 6.90 32.56
N PHE A 87 -5.75 7.97 32.04
CA PHE A 87 -7.14 8.09 31.62
C PHE A 87 -7.28 7.93 30.11
N ALA A 88 -8.28 7.20 29.68
CA ALA A 88 -8.68 7.10 28.28
C ALA A 88 -10.20 6.88 28.20
N LEU A 89 -10.83 7.25 27.11
CA LEU A 89 -12.27 6.96 26.89
C LEU A 89 -12.53 5.44 26.94
N GLU A 90 -11.57 4.66 26.46
CA GLU A 90 -11.59 3.21 26.45
C GLU A 90 -10.13 2.74 26.61
N ALA A 91 -9.86 1.95 27.67
CA ALA A 91 -8.51 1.54 28.03
C ALA A 91 -7.78 0.79 26.90
N SER A 92 -8.50 -0.05 26.14
CA SER A 92 -7.95 -0.79 25.00
C SER A 92 -7.38 0.10 23.88
N ARG A 93 -7.82 1.35 23.78
CA ARG A 93 -7.33 2.33 22.80
C ARG A 93 -5.99 2.95 23.15
N LEU A 94 -5.50 2.71 24.36
CA LEU A 94 -4.19 3.17 24.81
C LEU A 94 -3.04 2.51 24.04
N ALA A 95 -3.25 1.32 23.46
CA ALA A 95 -2.25 0.61 22.67
C ALA A 95 -2.70 0.37 21.21
N ARG A 96 -1.78 -0.06 20.34
CA ARG A 96 -2.06 -0.36 18.91
C ARG A 96 -2.41 -1.82 18.67
N ASN A 97 -1.85 -2.67 19.48
CA ASN A 97 -1.91 -4.12 19.35
C ASN A 97 -1.82 -4.72 20.73
N ASN A 98 -2.10 -5.99 20.83
CA ASN A 98 -2.14 -6.71 22.09
C ASN A 98 -0.76 -6.76 22.80
N ARG A 99 0.34 -6.78 22.03
CA ARG A 99 1.69 -6.75 22.59
C ARG A 99 1.98 -5.45 23.33
N ASP A 100 1.73 -4.30 22.69
CA ASP A 100 1.93 -2.99 23.32
C ASP A 100 0.97 -2.79 24.51
N TRP A 101 -0.23 -3.38 24.41
CA TRP A 101 -1.23 -3.36 25.48
C TRP A 101 -0.76 -4.12 26.73
N HIS A 102 -0.33 -5.36 26.57
CA HIS A 102 0.19 -6.14 27.71
C HIS A 102 1.45 -5.50 28.30
N HIS A 103 2.34 -4.97 27.46
CA HIS A 103 3.51 -4.24 27.95
C HIS A 103 3.12 -3.01 28.80
N LEU A 104 2.10 -2.26 28.37
CA LEU A 104 1.58 -1.13 29.18
C LEU A 104 1.00 -1.60 30.52
N ILE A 105 0.21 -2.69 30.53
CA ILE A 105 -0.34 -3.27 31.75
C ILE A 105 0.79 -3.69 32.72
N ASP A 106 1.82 -4.34 32.19
CA ASP A 106 2.97 -4.78 33.00
C ASP A 106 3.72 -3.59 33.61
N LEU A 107 3.96 -2.55 32.85
CA LEU A 107 4.60 -1.33 33.38
C LEU A 107 3.74 -0.63 34.41
N CYS A 108 2.43 -0.51 34.18
CA CYS A 108 1.51 0.09 35.13
C CYS A 108 1.43 -0.73 36.44
N ALA A 109 1.53 -2.07 36.32
CA ALA A 109 1.61 -2.92 37.51
C ALA A 109 2.90 -2.68 38.34
N LEU A 110 4.04 -2.53 37.64
CA LEU A 110 5.35 -2.29 38.30
C LEU A 110 5.45 -0.91 38.93
N THR A 111 4.83 0.11 38.32
CA THR A 111 4.90 1.51 38.80
C THR A 111 3.71 1.92 39.63
N GLU A 112 2.84 0.98 39.98
CA GLU A 112 1.61 1.25 40.74
C GLU A 112 0.77 2.36 40.10
N THR A 113 0.60 2.31 38.76
CA THR A 113 -0.16 3.27 37.99
C THR A 113 -1.55 2.70 37.68
N LEU A 114 -2.60 3.45 37.97
CA LEU A 114 -3.97 3.04 37.66
C LEU A 114 -4.28 3.26 36.19
N LEU A 115 -5.14 2.41 35.61
CA LEU A 115 -5.77 2.62 34.32
C LEU A 115 -7.24 2.94 34.56
N ILE A 116 -7.73 4.05 33.97
CA ILE A 116 -9.09 4.55 34.18
C ILE A 116 -9.75 4.80 32.83
N ASP A 117 -10.93 4.25 32.64
CA ASP A 117 -11.78 4.51 31.47
C ASP A 117 -13.24 4.78 31.91
N ASP A 118 -14.14 4.95 30.93
CA ASP A 118 -15.56 5.20 31.17
C ASP A 118 -16.23 4.06 31.98
N ASP A 119 -15.71 2.81 31.89
CA ASP A 119 -16.29 1.64 32.56
C ASP A 119 -15.78 1.47 33.99
N GLY A 120 -14.60 2.02 34.34
CA GLY A 120 -14.09 1.89 35.70
C GLY A 120 -12.62 2.24 35.92
N ILE A 121 -12.20 1.93 37.17
CA ILE A 121 -10.85 2.10 37.68
C ILE A 121 -10.22 0.73 37.83
N TYR A 122 -9.08 0.52 37.20
CA TYR A 122 -8.34 -0.75 37.17
C TYR A 122 -6.98 -0.56 37.79
N ASP A 123 -6.66 -1.43 38.77
CA ASP A 123 -5.33 -1.59 39.34
C ASP A 123 -4.67 -2.83 38.69
N PRO A 124 -3.69 -2.68 37.82
CA PRO A 124 -3.06 -3.82 37.12
C PRO A 124 -2.34 -4.81 38.06
N ARG A 125 -2.14 -4.49 39.33
CA ARG A 125 -1.60 -5.39 40.37
C ARG A 125 -2.66 -6.39 40.86
N GLN A 126 -3.93 -6.01 40.77
CA GLN A 126 -5.03 -6.88 41.18
C GLN A 126 -5.34 -7.89 40.07
N LEU A 127 -5.40 -9.17 40.42
CA LEU A 127 -5.57 -10.26 39.48
C LEU A 127 -6.85 -10.11 38.64
N ASN A 128 -7.97 -9.73 39.28
CA ASN A 128 -9.25 -9.54 38.58
C ASN A 128 -9.21 -8.37 37.60
N ASP A 129 -8.63 -7.24 37.98
CA ASP A 129 -8.51 -6.07 37.12
C ASP A 129 -7.58 -6.36 35.94
N ARG A 130 -6.47 -7.06 36.20
CA ARG A 130 -5.55 -7.50 35.15
C ARG A 130 -6.22 -8.45 34.13
N LEU A 131 -7.07 -9.37 34.65
CA LEU A 131 -7.86 -10.24 33.76
C LEU A 131 -8.81 -9.42 32.87
N VAL A 132 -9.56 -8.49 33.48
CA VAL A 132 -10.49 -7.62 32.73
C VAL A 132 -9.75 -6.78 31.68
N LEU A 133 -8.61 -6.18 32.02
CA LEU A 133 -7.78 -5.42 31.09
C LEU A 133 -7.26 -6.31 29.95
N GLY A 134 -6.81 -7.53 30.24
CA GLY A 134 -6.39 -8.50 29.23
C GLY A 134 -7.52 -8.87 28.26
N MET A 135 -8.72 -9.10 28.78
CA MET A 135 -9.91 -9.36 27.98
C MET A 135 -10.30 -8.16 27.10
N LYS A 136 -10.29 -6.93 27.66
CA LYS A 136 -10.56 -5.70 26.89
C LYS A 136 -9.61 -5.56 25.68
N GLY A 137 -8.32 -5.80 25.87
CA GLY A 137 -7.34 -5.78 24.78
C GLY A 137 -7.60 -6.83 23.71
N SER A 138 -7.86 -8.07 24.13
CA SER A 138 -8.15 -9.17 23.21
C SER A 138 -9.45 -8.98 22.43
N MET A 139 -10.50 -8.46 23.09
CA MET A 139 -11.77 -8.12 22.45
C MET A 139 -11.61 -7.02 21.40
N ALA A 140 -10.88 -5.96 21.73
CA ALA A 140 -10.62 -4.87 20.77
C ALA A 140 -9.84 -5.35 19.54
N GLU A 141 -8.86 -6.23 19.70
CA GLU A 141 -8.14 -6.82 18.57
C GLU A 141 -9.04 -7.73 17.73
N TYR A 142 -9.87 -8.54 18.37
CA TYR A 142 -10.87 -9.38 17.70
C TYR A 142 -11.87 -8.56 16.89
N GLU A 143 -12.42 -7.50 17.46
CA GLU A 143 -13.35 -6.60 16.77
C GLU A 143 -12.73 -5.95 15.53
N LEU A 144 -11.48 -5.46 15.66
CA LEU A 144 -10.72 -4.94 14.52
C LEU A 144 -10.48 -6.01 13.45
N GLY A 145 -10.17 -7.24 13.86
CA GLY A 145 -10.03 -8.39 12.98
C GLY A 145 -11.31 -8.68 12.22
N LEU A 146 -12.42 -8.72 12.92
CA LEU A 146 -13.76 -8.97 12.38
C LEU A 146 -14.19 -7.85 11.41
N MET A 147 -13.97 -6.58 11.77
CA MET A 147 -14.22 -5.44 10.88
C MET A 147 -13.41 -5.54 9.58
N ARG A 148 -12.11 -5.87 9.68
CA ARG A 148 -11.24 -6.05 8.49
C ARG A 148 -11.71 -7.21 7.63
N GLN A 149 -12.12 -8.31 8.23
CA GLN A 149 -12.67 -9.46 7.52
C GLN A 149 -13.96 -9.10 6.78
N ARG A 150 -14.91 -8.46 7.47
CA ARG A 150 -16.18 -8.01 6.87
C ARG A 150 -15.95 -7.00 5.74
N ALA A 151 -15.07 -6.03 5.95
CA ALA A 151 -14.71 -5.04 4.92
C ALA A 151 -14.11 -5.72 3.67
N ARG A 152 -13.24 -6.72 3.86
CA ARG A 152 -12.68 -7.50 2.74
C ARG A 152 -13.75 -8.30 2.01
N GLN A 153 -14.64 -8.98 2.74
CA GLN A 153 -15.74 -9.73 2.14
C GLN A 153 -16.70 -8.82 1.36
N ALA A 154 -17.08 -7.67 1.93
CA ALA A 154 -17.91 -6.67 1.25
C ALA A 154 -17.23 -6.10 0.00
N PHE A 155 -15.93 -5.83 0.07
CA PHE A 155 -15.14 -5.37 -1.06
C PHE A 155 -15.11 -6.42 -2.19
N GLU A 156 -14.85 -7.70 -1.86
CA GLU A 156 -14.82 -8.80 -2.83
C GLU A 156 -16.21 -9.04 -3.43
N ALA A 157 -17.27 -9.01 -2.62
CA ALA A 157 -18.64 -9.14 -3.10
C ALA A 157 -19.03 -8.00 -4.05
N LYS A 158 -18.55 -6.77 -3.85
CA LYS A 158 -18.75 -5.67 -4.79
C LYS A 158 -18.02 -5.94 -6.12
N ILE A 159 -16.78 -6.41 -6.08
CA ILE A 159 -16.04 -6.74 -7.31
C ILE A 159 -16.71 -7.90 -8.05
N GLN A 160 -17.18 -8.95 -7.35
CA GLN A 160 -17.89 -10.08 -7.96
C GLN A 160 -19.19 -9.64 -8.67
N ARG A 161 -19.81 -8.54 -8.25
CA ARG A 161 -20.95 -7.92 -8.93
C ARG A 161 -20.54 -6.97 -10.08
N GLY A 162 -19.26 -6.89 -10.40
CA GLY A 162 -18.75 -6.06 -11.48
C GLY A 162 -18.46 -4.60 -11.11
N HIS A 163 -18.60 -4.21 -9.84
CA HIS A 163 -18.29 -2.86 -9.43
C HIS A 163 -16.79 -2.63 -9.31
N VAL A 164 -16.29 -1.59 -9.97
CA VAL A 164 -14.88 -1.21 -9.90
C VAL A 164 -14.64 -0.26 -8.74
N MET A 165 -13.73 -0.63 -7.84
CA MET A 165 -13.41 0.12 -6.62
C MET A 165 -12.14 0.99 -6.75
N TRP A 166 -11.51 1.00 -7.92
CA TRP A 166 -10.29 1.77 -8.21
C TRP A 166 -10.47 2.62 -9.45
N GLU A 167 -9.50 3.47 -9.72
CA GLU A 167 -9.50 4.29 -10.92
C GLU A 167 -9.41 3.44 -12.19
N VAL A 168 -10.25 3.77 -13.18
CA VAL A 168 -10.25 3.11 -14.48
C VAL A 168 -9.06 3.57 -15.32
N PRO A 169 -8.50 2.71 -16.20
CA PRO A 169 -7.39 3.11 -17.06
C PRO A 169 -7.81 4.17 -18.09
N VAL A 170 -6.81 4.79 -18.74
CA VAL A 170 -7.08 5.73 -19.84
C VAL A 170 -7.91 5.07 -20.94
N GLY A 171 -8.81 5.80 -21.53
CA GLY A 171 -9.76 5.28 -22.53
C GLY A 171 -11.12 4.89 -21.92
N PHE A 172 -11.24 4.89 -20.62
CA PHE A 172 -12.51 4.61 -19.93
C PHE A 172 -12.87 5.73 -18.96
N VAL A 173 -14.16 5.85 -18.73
CA VAL A 173 -14.77 6.71 -17.70
C VAL A 173 -15.74 5.90 -16.86
N ARG A 174 -15.94 6.34 -15.64
CA ARG A 174 -16.99 5.83 -14.77
C ARG A 174 -18.15 6.82 -14.82
N THR A 175 -19.33 6.32 -15.12
CA THR A 175 -20.56 7.11 -15.13
C THR A 175 -21.09 7.34 -13.70
N SER A 176 -22.09 8.22 -13.54
CA SER A 176 -22.73 8.51 -12.25
C SER A 176 -23.39 7.28 -11.62
N ASP A 177 -23.85 6.34 -12.43
CA ASP A 177 -24.47 5.07 -12.03
C ASP A 177 -23.43 3.93 -11.84
N ASP A 178 -22.17 4.30 -11.68
CA ASP A 178 -21.04 3.40 -11.39
C ASP A 178 -20.74 2.38 -12.51
N ARG A 179 -21.24 2.61 -13.73
CA ARG A 179 -20.92 1.84 -14.92
C ARG A 179 -19.60 2.31 -15.54
N ILE A 180 -18.98 1.42 -16.28
CA ILE A 180 -17.76 1.73 -17.01
C ILE A 180 -18.07 1.78 -18.49
N GLU A 181 -17.73 2.91 -19.08
CA GLU A 181 -17.91 3.16 -20.50
C GLU A 181 -16.61 3.63 -21.15
N LYS A 182 -16.51 3.49 -22.47
CA LYS A 182 -15.41 4.12 -23.21
C LYS A 182 -15.55 5.63 -23.10
N ILE A 183 -14.41 6.31 -22.93
CA ILE A 183 -14.41 7.78 -22.90
C ILE A 183 -15.06 8.33 -24.19
N PRO A 184 -15.90 9.37 -24.14
CA PRO A 184 -16.55 9.92 -25.32
C PRO A 184 -15.59 10.47 -26.38
N ASP A 185 -14.39 10.89 -25.94
CA ASP A 185 -13.34 11.40 -26.82
C ASP A 185 -12.85 10.31 -27.81
N ARG A 186 -13.24 10.44 -29.07
CA ARG A 186 -12.86 9.51 -30.14
C ARG A 186 -11.35 9.49 -30.42
N GLN A 187 -10.65 10.61 -30.21
CA GLN A 187 -9.21 10.67 -30.39
C GLN A 187 -8.50 9.75 -29.40
N VAL A 188 -8.94 9.77 -28.15
CA VAL A 188 -8.43 8.86 -27.11
C VAL A 188 -8.77 7.41 -27.45
N GLN A 189 -10.01 7.14 -27.90
CA GLN A 189 -10.41 5.80 -28.31
C GLN A 189 -9.54 5.25 -29.45
N HIS A 190 -9.34 6.02 -30.50
CA HIS A 190 -8.51 5.64 -31.63
C HIS A 190 -7.05 5.42 -31.24
N ALA A 191 -6.50 6.27 -30.38
CA ALA A 191 -5.13 6.13 -29.90
C ALA A 191 -4.93 4.82 -29.11
N VAL A 192 -5.88 4.46 -28.24
CA VAL A 192 -5.82 3.21 -27.46
C VAL A 192 -6.01 1.99 -28.38
N ALA A 193 -7.01 1.99 -29.24
CA ALA A 193 -7.24 0.90 -30.20
C ALA A 193 -6.06 0.70 -31.14
N GLY A 194 -5.43 1.80 -31.59
CA GLY A 194 -4.26 1.79 -32.44
C GLY A 194 -3.05 1.05 -31.84
N VAL A 195 -2.90 1.05 -30.51
CA VAL A 195 -1.81 0.28 -29.87
C VAL A 195 -1.98 -1.22 -30.11
N PHE A 196 -3.20 -1.75 -29.99
CA PHE A 196 -3.49 -3.16 -30.22
C PHE A 196 -3.36 -3.53 -31.70
N GLN A 197 -3.88 -2.70 -32.60
CA GLN A 197 -3.76 -2.90 -34.04
C GLN A 197 -2.30 -2.93 -34.50
N LYS A 198 -1.48 -1.98 -34.01
CA LYS A 198 -0.06 -1.95 -34.37
C LYS A 198 0.73 -3.08 -33.72
N PHE A 199 0.39 -3.48 -32.50
CA PHE A 199 1.01 -4.65 -31.90
C PHE A 199 0.68 -5.93 -32.66
N HIS A 200 -0.56 -6.10 -33.10
CA HIS A 200 -0.95 -7.23 -33.94
C HIS A 200 -0.16 -7.28 -35.26
N ALA A 201 0.02 -6.15 -35.91
CA ALA A 201 0.77 -6.06 -37.15
C ALA A 201 2.28 -6.29 -37.02
N LEU A 202 2.87 -5.84 -35.89
CA LEU A 202 4.33 -5.85 -35.67
C LEU A 202 4.82 -6.99 -34.79
N GLY A 203 3.95 -7.66 -34.03
CA GLY A 203 4.26 -8.78 -33.15
C GLY A 203 5.17 -8.45 -31.96
N SER A 204 5.53 -7.18 -31.73
CA SER A 204 6.51 -6.79 -30.69
C SER A 204 6.15 -5.45 -30.07
N ALA A 205 6.06 -5.42 -28.72
CA ALA A 205 5.80 -4.20 -27.97
C ALA A 205 6.88 -3.12 -28.20
N ARG A 206 8.14 -3.55 -28.41
CA ARG A 206 9.24 -2.65 -28.72
C ARG A 206 9.09 -2.03 -30.12
N GLN A 207 8.77 -2.83 -31.12
CA GLN A 207 8.54 -2.31 -32.48
C GLN A 207 7.33 -1.39 -32.53
N THR A 208 6.26 -1.73 -31.80
CA THR A 208 5.09 -0.85 -31.64
C THR A 208 5.51 0.50 -31.03
N MET A 209 6.30 0.51 -29.95
CA MET A 209 6.80 1.76 -29.38
C MET A 209 7.62 2.57 -30.36
N LEU A 210 8.56 1.93 -31.09
CA LEU A 210 9.41 2.62 -32.07
C LEU A 210 8.57 3.23 -33.19
N TRP A 211 7.59 2.50 -33.72
CA TRP A 211 6.68 3.01 -34.74
C TRP A 211 5.96 4.29 -34.29
N TYR A 212 5.42 4.30 -33.03
CA TYR A 212 4.77 5.52 -32.51
C TYR A 212 5.74 6.69 -32.31
N ARG A 213 7.01 6.41 -32.08
CA ARG A 213 8.04 7.44 -31.91
C ARG A 213 8.56 7.97 -33.25
N ASP A 214 8.67 7.12 -34.23
CA ASP A 214 9.12 7.49 -35.60
C ASP A 214 8.04 8.29 -36.34
N ALA A 215 6.76 7.97 -36.09
CA ALA A 215 5.61 8.71 -36.63
C ALA A 215 5.17 9.91 -35.78
N PRO A 216 5.93 10.39 -34.83
CA PRO A 216 5.70 11.20 -33.63
C PRO A 216 4.24 11.27 -33.16
N LEU A 217 3.60 10.09 -32.97
CA LEU A 217 2.22 9.99 -32.54
C LEU A 217 2.16 9.85 -31.00
N PRO A 218 1.65 10.84 -30.25
CA PRO A 218 1.54 10.76 -28.81
C PRO A 218 0.39 9.83 -28.39
N LEU A 219 0.51 9.20 -27.22
CA LEU A 219 -0.53 8.43 -26.56
C LEU A 219 -1.07 9.18 -25.35
N PRO A 220 -2.36 9.01 -25.03
CA PRO A 220 -2.97 9.64 -23.88
C PRO A 220 -2.49 8.99 -22.57
N GLU A 221 -2.23 9.82 -21.57
CA GLU A 221 -1.86 9.43 -20.20
C GLU A 221 -2.72 10.19 -19.21
N VAL A 222 -3.31 9.48 -18.22
CA VAL A 222 -4.07 10.11 -17.14
C VAL A 222 -3.12 10.47 -16.02
N ARG A 223 -3.19 11.70 -15.54
CA ARG A 223 -2.58 12.11 -14.26
C ARG A 223 -3.67 12.43 -13.24
N PRO A 224 -3.49 12.03 -11.97
CA PRO A 224 -4.29 12.56 -10.89
C PRO A 224 -4.05 14.09 -10.83
N GLY A 225 -5.11 14.86 -10.97
CA GLY A 225 -5.07 16.32 -10.85
C GLY A 225 -5.87 16.78 -9.63
N THR A 226 -5.63 18.00 -9.19
CA THR A 226 -6.38 18.64 -8.08
C THR A 226 -7.86 18.86 -8.40
N LEU A 227 -8.24 18.93 -9.66
CA LEU A 227 -9.60 19.17 -10.15
C LEU A 227 -10.19 17.99 -10.97
N GLY A 228 -9.58 16.78 -10.89
CA GLY A 228 -10.06 15.62 -11.61
C GLY A 228 -8.98 14.93 -12.48
N ARG A 229 -9.41 14.19 -13.49
CA ARG A 229 -8.54 13.41 -14.37
C ARG A 229 -8.09 14.26 -15.55
N ASP A 230 -6.83 14.67 -15.58
CA ASP A 230 -6.21 15.40 -16.69
C ASP A 230 -5.60 14.40 -17.69
N ILE A 231 -5.97 14.52 -18.98
CA ILE A 231 -5.43 13.70 -20.07
C ILE A 231 -4.31 14.48 -20.74
N ARG A 232 -3.11 13.92 -20.69
CA ARG A 232 -1.93 14.47 -21.36
C ARG A 232 -1.48 13.55 -22.48
N TRP A 233 -1.06 14.15 -23.58
CA TRP A 233 -0.56 13.44 -24.74
C TRP A 233 0.98 13.42 -24.71
N ARG A 234 1.56 12.21 -24.76
CA ARG A 234 3.02 12.02 -24.73
C ARG A 234 3.45 10.89 -25.66
N LEU A 235 4.64 11.04 -26.23
CA LEU A 235 5.26 9.94 -26.97
C LEU A 235 5.46 8.74 -26.02
N PRO A 236 5.03 7.53 -26.42
CA PRO A 236 5.02 6.38 -25.53
C PRO A 236 6.43 5.93 -25.18
N SER A 237 6.57 5.41 -23.96
CA SER A 237 7.70 4.59 -23.52
C SER A 237 7.36 3.11 -23.68
N GLY A 238 8.37 2.25 -23.68
CA GLY A 238 8.16 0.80 -23.68
C GLY A 238 7.28 0.33 -22.52
N HIS A 239 7.46 0.92 -21.34
CA HIS A 239 6.61 0.65 -20.16
C HIS A 239 5.14 0.96 -20.42
N ARG A 240 4.84 2.09 -21.08
CA ARG A 240 3.46 2.49 -21.40
C ARG A 240 2.78 1.51 -22.35
N ILE A 241 3.46 1.11 -23.41
CA ILE A 241 2.96 0.08 -24.33
C ILE A 241 2.68 -1.22 -23.59
N HIS A 242 3.62 -1.70 -22.76
CA HIS A 242 3.42 -2.90 -21.94
C HIS A 242 2.25 -2.76 -20.95
N GLN A 243 2.07 -1.59 -20.33
CA GLN A 243 0.93 -1.35 -19.45
C GLN A 243 -0.41 -1.51 -20.18
N ILE A 244 -0.53 -0.97 -21.39
CA ILE A 244 -1.75 -1.09 -22.19
C ILE A 244 -1.97 -2.54 -22.60
N LEU A 245 -0.97 -3.19 -23.21
CA LEU A 245 -1.08 -4.55 -23.73
C LEU A 245 -1.33 -5.61 -22.63
N HIS A 246 -0.81 -5.42 -21.41
CA HIS A 246 -1.00 -6.37 -20.30
C HIS A 246 -2.24 -6.11 -19.46
N ASN A 247 -3.01 -5.06 -19.75
CA ASN A 247 -4.15 -4.73 -18.92
C ASN A 247 -5.43 -5.37 -19.47
N PRO A 248 -5.99 -6.40 -18.80
CA PRO A 248 -7.20 -7.10 -19.22
C PRO A 248 -8.44 -6.20 -19.26
N TYR A 249 -8.36 -5.04 -18.63
CA TYR A 249 -9.43 -4.04 -18.69
C TYR A 249 -9.77 -3.61 -20.13
N TYR A 250 -8.77 -3.54 -21.00
CA TYR A 250 -8.99 -3.21 -22.42
C TYR A 250 -9.70 -4.33 -23.21
N ALA A 251 -9.73 -5.53 -22.66
CA ALA A 251 -10.52 -6.65 -23.16
C ALA A 251 -11.88 -6.80 -22.46
N GLY A 252 -12.39 -5.75 -21.83
CA GLY A 252 -13.69 -5.79 -21.16
C GLY A 252 -13.71 -6.60 -19.87
N ALA A 253 -12.54 -7.07 -19.37
CA ALA A 253 -12.46 -7.94 -18.21
C ALA A 253 -12.13 -7.19 -16.94
N LEU A 254 -12.95 -7.38 -15.89
CA LEU A 254 -12.65 -6.95 -14.53
C LEU A 254 -11.88 -8.04 -13.78
N VAL A 255 -10.73 -7.68 -13.24
CA VAL A 255 -9.83 -8.66 -12.62
C VAL A 255 -9.34 -8.16 -11.26
N TYR A 256 -9.38 -9.07 -10.28
CA TYR A 256 -8.83 -8.81 -8.94
C TYR A 256 -7.92 -9.96 -8.49
N GLY A 257 -6.86 -9.62 -7.73
CA GLY A 257 -5.94 -10.59 -7.17
C GLY A 257 -4.94 -11.19 -8.18
N ARG A 258 -4.54 -10.42 -9.21
CA ARG A 258 -3.51 -10.81 -10.20
C ARG A 258 -2.10 -10.89 -9.63
N THR A 259 -1.89 -10.27 -8.48
CA THR A 259 -0.57 -10.21 -7.83
C THR A 259 -0.69 -10.59 -6.37
N GLU A 260 0.39 -11.11 -5.83
CA GLU A 260 0.51 -11.38 -4.40
C GLU A 260 1.81 -10.81 -3.84
N ALA A 261 1.81 -10.62 -2.53
CA ALA A 261 3.02 -10.34 -1.78
C ALA A 261 3.56 -11.66 -1.22
N LYS A 262 4.81 -11.99 -1.52
CA LYS A 262 5.51 -13.16 -0.95
C LYS A 262 6.56 -12.69 0.04
N LEU A 263 6.65 -13.41 1.16
CA LEU A 263 7.74 -13.25 2.10
C LEU A 263 8.91 -14.09 1.59
N VAL A 264 10.03 -13.46 1.31
CA VAL A 264 11.25 -14.13 0.84
C VAL A 264 12.34 -13.88 1.88
N LEU A 265 13.02 -14.93 2.28
CA LEU A 265 14.22 -14.81 3.12
C LEU A 265 15.43 -14.50 2.23
N VAL A 266 16.03 -13.34 2.44
CA VAL A 266 17.28 -12.93 1.77
C VAL A 266 18.30 -12.67 2.86
N ASP A 267 19.42 -13.38 2.84
CA ASP A 267 20.48 -13.28 3.84
C ASP A 267 19.99 -13.39 5.30
N GLY A 268 19.08 -14.34 5.55
CA GLY A 268 18.48 -14.57 6.86
C GLY A 268 17.48 -13.51 7.34
N ARG A 269 17.17 -12.51 6.51
CA ARG A 269 16.18 -11.47 6.79
C ARG A 269 14.92 -11.64 5.96
N ALA A 270 13.77 -11.48 6.59
CA ALA A 270 12.47 -11.54 5.91
C ALA A 270 12.26 -10.26 5.08
N HIS A 271 12.25 -10.39 3.77
CA HIS A 271 11.88 -9.35 2.82
C HIS A 271 10.51 -9.62 2.22
N GLN A 272 9.62 -8.65 2.29
CA GLN A 272 8.34 -8.74 1.61
C GLN A 272 8.49 -8.28 0.16
N SER A 273 8.41 -9.24 -0.78
CA SER A 273 8.35 -8.97 -2.21
C SER A 273 6.90 -8.65 -2.59
N HIS A 274 6.67 -7.43 -3.04
CA HIS A 274 5.34 -6.99 -3.46
C HIS A 274 5.11 -7.22 -4.96
N ARG A 275 3.85 -7.48 -5.34
CA ARG A 275 3.40 -7.53 -6.74
C ARG A 275 4.00 -8.66 -7.59
N GLN A 276 4.23 -9.83 -7.02
CA GLN A 276 4.51 -11.02 -7.85
C GLN A 276 3.27 -11.39 -8.65
N LYS A 277 3.42 -11.50 -9.99
CA LYS A 277 2.32 -11.84 -10.89
C LYS A 277 1.92 -13.30 -10.71
N LYS A 278 0.61 -13.56 -10.64
CA LYS A 278 0.03 -14.89 -10.63
C LYS A 278 -0.31 -15.36 -12.04
N PRO A 279 -0.22 -16.66 -12.31
CA PRO A 279 -0.82 -17.24 -13.52
C PRO A 279 -2.32 -16.93 -13.59
N LEU A 280 -2.88 -16.90 -14.79
CA LEU A 280 -4.29 -16.60 -15.04
C LEU A 280 -5.24 -17.46 -14.19
N ALA A 281 -4.97 -18.77 -14.11
CA ALA A 281 -5.78 -19.72 -13.34
C ALA A 281 -5.80 -19.45 -11.82
N GLN A 282 -4.87 -18.65 -11.30
CA GLN A 282 -4.77 -18.28 -9.87
C GLN A 282 -5.30 -16.87 -9.58
N TRP A 283 -5.87 -16.20 -10.55
CA TRP A 283 -6.52 -14.92 -10.32
C TRP A 283 -7.76 -15.12 -9.46
N ARG A 284 -7.93 -14.26 -8.48
CA ARG A 284 -8.98 -14.45 -7.47
C ARG A 284 -10.37 -14.18 -8.02
N ILE A 285 -10.52 -13.17 -8.86
CA ILE A 285 -11.74 -12.81 -9.55
C ILE A 285 -11.38 -12.44 -11.00
N LEU A 286 -12.09 -13.04 -11.93
CA LEU A 286 -12.05 -12.73 -13.36
C LEU A 286 -13.50 -12.68 -13.85
N LEU A 287 -13.97 -11.51 -14.22
CA LEU A 287 -15.28 -11.31 -14.83
C LEU A 287 -15.06 -10.82 -16.26
N LEU A 288 -15.42 -11.66 -17.22
CA LEU A 288 -15.41 -11.32 -18.64
C LEU A 288 -16.63 -10.46 -18.97
N ASP A 289 -16.54 -9.69 -20.04
CA ASP A 289 -17.63 -8.85 -20.56
C ASP A 289 -18.28 -7.91 -19.52
N ASN A 290 -17.48 -7.49 -18.53
CA ASN A 290 -17.92 -6.58 -17.48
C ASN A 290 -18.21 -5.16 -17.98
N HIS A 291 -17.57 -4.78 -19.07
CA HIS A 291 -17.69 -3.47 -19.72
C HIS A 291 -17.23 -3.53 -21.20
N PRO A 292 -17.60 -2.55 -22.03
CA PRO A 292 -17.19 -2.53 -23.44
C PRO A 292 -15.67 -2.46 -23.61
N GLY A 293 -15.04 -3.54 -24.12
CA GLY A 293 -13.60 -3.59 -24.38
C GLY A 293 -13.17 -2.89 -25.66
N TYR A 294 -11.86 -2.61 -25.81
CA TYR A 294 -11.24 -2.16 -27.07
C TYR A 294 -10.86 -3.35 -27.97
N ILE A 295 -10.66 -4.51 -27.38
CA ILE A 295 -10.43 -5.80 -28.03
C ILE A 295 -11.30 -6.84 -27.33
N SER A 296 -11.47 -8.01 -27.96
CA SER A 296 -12.11 -9.16 -27.32
C SER A 296 -11.18 -9.85 -26.32
N TRP A 297 -11.73 -10.67 -25.43
CA TRP A 297 -10.92 -11.51 -24.56
C TRP A 297 -10.13 -12.56 -25.34
N GLU A 298 -10.71 -13.06 -26.43
CA GLU A 298 -10.09 -14.03 -27.34
C GLU A 298 -8.85 -13.44 -28.04
N ASP A 299 -8.88 -12.14 -28.40
CA ASP A 299 -7.72 -11.43 -28.94
C ASP A 299 -6.68 -11.11 -27.86
N PHE A 300 -7.10 -10.90 -26.63
CA PHE A 300 -6.20 -10.58 -25.54
C PHE A 300 -5.25 -11.73 -25.19
N LEU A 301 -5.75 -12.99 -25.19
CA LEU A 301 -4.95 -14.15 -24.80
C LEU A 301 -3.73 -14.39 -25.73
N PRO A 302 -3.86 -14.37 -27.08
CA PRO A 302 -2.71 -14.47 -27.98
C PRO A 302 -1.70 -13.34 -27.77
N ILE A 303 -2.16 -12.11 -27.47
CA ILE A 303 -1.27 -10.99 -27.12
C ILE A 303 -0.43 -11.34 -25.91
N GLN A 304 -1.02 -11.91 -24.84
CA GLN A 304 -0.28 -12.32 -23.65
C GLN A 304 0.72 -13.43 -23.95
N ALA A 305 0.35 -14.44 -24.73
CA ALA A 305 1.24 -15.51 -25.15
C ALA A 305 2.44 -14.97 -25.93
N LEU A 306 2.21 -14.06 -26.89
CA LEU A 306 3.25 -13.45 -27.69
C LEU A 306 4.18 -12.54 -26.84
N LEU A 307 3.64 -11.79 -25.90
CA LEU A 307 4.42 -10.98 -24.97
C LEU A 307 5.28 -11.86 -24.05
N ALA A 308 4.78 -13.02 -23.62
CA ALA A 308 5.53 -13.98 -22.82
C ALA A 308 6.65 -14.62 -23.65
N ALA A 309 6.38 -15.03 -24.89
CA ALA A 309 7.38 -15.58 -25.80
C ALA A 309 8.50 -14.56 -26.13
N ASN A 310 8.15 -13.29 -26.25
CA ASN A 310 9.12 -12.21 -26.47
C ASN A 310 9.87 -11.77 -25.20
N SER A 311 9.49 -12.25 -24.02
CA SER A 311 10.17 -11.94 -22.77
C SER A 311 11.44 -12.78 -22.65
N HIS A 312 12.61 -12.14 -22.76
CA HIS A 312 13.92 -12.79 -22.50
C HIS A 312 14.20 -12.87 -20.98
N ARG A 313 13.20 -13.15 -20.16
CA ARG A 313 13.47 -13.52 -18.76
C ARG A 313 13.93 -14.98 -18.74
N PRO A 314 15.09 -15.29 -18.14
CA PRO A 314 15.42 -16.66 -17.81
C PRO A 314 14.26 -17.22 -16.97
N GLN A 315 13.74 -18.39 -17.32
CA GLN A 315 12.87 -19.14 -16.41
C GLN A 315 13.58 -19.28 -15.07
N GLU A 316 12.85 -19.13 -13.98
CA GLU A 316 13.39 -19.37 -12.63
C GLU A 316 14.02 -20.76 -12.59
N GLY A 317 15.32 -20.82 -12.33
CA GLY A 317 16.12 -22.04 -12.32
C GLY A 317 17.21 -22.11 -13.39
N ALA A 318 17.09 -21.42 -14.50
CA ALA A 318 18.22 -21.16 -15.37
C ALA A 318 18.93 -19.89 -14.87
N GLY A 319 19.70 -20.02 -13.81
CA GLY A 319 20.74 -19.05 -13.54
C GLY A 319 21.51 -18.91 -14.83
N GLY A 320 21.36 -17.73 -15.49
CA GLY A 320 22.07 -17.47 -16.72
C GLY A 320 23.54 -17.76 -16.43
N ALA A 321 24.02 -18.90 -16.94
CA ALA A 321 25.39 -19.26 -16.79
C ALA A 321 26.20 -18.01 -17.08
N VAL A 322 27.07 -17.64 -16.19
CA VAL A 322 28.11 -16.65 -16.48
C VAL A 322 28.67 -17.12 -17.80
N LYS A 323 28.25 -16.46 -18.91
CA LYS A 323 28.67 -16.89 -20.24
C LYS A 323 30.16 -16.77 -20.22
N ARG A 324 30.88 -17.89 -20.14
CA ARG A 324 32.31 -17.97 -20.33
C ARG A 324 32.61 -17.56 -21.76
N GLY A 325 32.70 -16.27 -21.95
CA GLY A 325 33.01 -15.62 -23.23
C GLY A 325 34.16 -14.66 -23.04
N PRO A 326 34.74 -14.14 -24.14
CA PRO A 326 35.86 -13.23 -24.11
C PRO A 326 35.59 -11.90 -23.38
N ALA A 327 34.33 -11.64 -22.98
CA ALA A 327 33.92 -10.43 -22.26
C ALA A 327 33.97 -10.65 -20.74
N LEU A 328 35.18 -10.55 -20.15
CA LEU A 328 35.46 -10.83 -18.74
C LEU A 328 34.62 -10.00 -17.74
N LEU A 329 34.26 -8.76 -18.07
CA LEU A 329 33.55 -7.85 -17.18
C LEU A 329 32.04 -7.85 -17.41
N SER A 330 31.50 -8.90 -18.05
CA SER A 330 30.07 -9.05 -18.30
C SER A 330 29.26 -9.05 -16.99
N GLY A 331 28.32 -8.10 -16.85
CA GLY A 331 27.47 -7.96 -15.66
C GLY A 331 28.10 -7.17 -14.50
N LEU A 332 29.38 -6.82 -14.55
CA LEU A 332 30.08 -6.05 -13.54
C LEU A 332 30.08 -4.54 -13.86
N LEU A 333 30.26 -4.17 -15.12
CA LEU A 333 30.38 -2.77 -15.52
C LEU A 333 29.04 -2.03 -15.47
N ARG A 334 29.09 -0.79 -15.02
CA ARG A 334 27.97 0.15 -15.01
C ARG A 334 28.26 1.36 -15.90
N CYS A 335 27.22 1.89 -16.52
CA CYS A 335 27.32 3.11 -17.32
C CYS A 335 27.55 4.32 -16.42
N GLY A 336 28.63 5.09 -16.67
CA GLY A 336 28.95 6.30 -15.91
C GLY A 336 27.91 7.43 -16.05
N ARG A 337 27.07 7.41 -17.10
CA ARG A 337 26.03 8.42 -17.32
C ARG A 337 24.69 8.07 -16.67
N CYS A 338 24.27 6.81 -16.70
CA CYS A 338 22.92 6.40 -16.23
C CYS A 338 22.93 5.32 -15.14
N GLY A 339 24.09 4.88 -14.66
CA GLY A 339 24.25 3.90 -13.58
C GLY A 339 23.83 2.45 -13.92
N ARG A 340 23.26 2.18 -15.09
CA ARG A 340 22.78 0.86 -15.49
C ARG A 340 23.92 -0.08 -15.87
N LYS A 341 23.71 -1.39 -15.67
CA LYS A 341 24.67 -2.41 -16.10
C LYS A 341 24.85 -2.37 -17.62
N LEU A 342 26.10 -2.44 -18.05
CA LEU A 342 26.43 -2.55 -19.46
C LEU A 342 26.15 -3.96 -19.98
N THR A 343 25.74 -4.06 -21.23
CA THR A 343 25.52 -5.34 -21.92
C THR A 343 26.63 -5.57 -22.94
N VAL A 344 26.99 -6.82 -23.15
CA VAL A 344 27.97 -7.18 -24.17
C VAL A 344 27.30 -7.22 -25.54
N ALA A 345 27.84 -6.51 -26.50
CA ALA A 345 27.52 -6.58 -27.90
C ALA A 345 28.75 -7.05 -28.67
N SER A 346 28.57 -7.85 -29.73
CA SER A 346 29.64 -8.27 -30.60
C SER A 346 29.73 -7.33 -31.81
N SER A 347 30.93 -6.99 -32.23
CA SER A 347 31.20 -6.12 -33.40
C SER A 347 32.39 -6.67 -34.21
N GLY A 348 32.64 -6.03 -35.34
CA GLY A 348 33.63 -6.44 -36.34
C GLY A 348 33.04 -7.33 -37.43
N THR A 349 33.72 -7.44 -38.56
CA THR A 349 33.28 -8.23 -39.75
C THR A 349 33.03 -9.70 -39.45
N THR A 350 33.68 -10.24 -38.40
CA THR A 350 33.52 -11.62 -37.93
C THR A 350 32.65 -11.74 -36.68
N GLY A 351 32.11 -10.62 -36.13
CA GLY A 351 31.28 -10.62 -34.91
C GLY A 351 32.05 -11.07 -33.63
N ARG A 352 33.36 -11.12 -33.64
CA ARG A 352 34.16 -11.68 -32.56
C ARG A 352 34.66 -10.68 -31.52
N VAL A 353 34.57 -9.37 -31.78
CA VAL A 353 35.07 -8.34 -30.85
C VAL A 353 33.95 -7.95 -29.86
N PRO A 354 34.10 -8.33 -28.57
CA PRO A 354 33.10 -7.96 -27.56
C PRO A 354 33.25 -6.47 -27.20
N ARG A 355 32.11 -5.76 -27.14
CA ARG A 355 32.03 -4.38 -26.66
C ARG A 355 31.01 -4.28 -25.54
N TYR A 356 31.28 -3.45 -24.54
CA TYR A 356 30.34 -3.13 -23.47
C TYR A 356 29.51 -1.92 -23.86
N VAL A 357 28.21 -2.09 -23.99
CA VAL A 357 27.30 -1.08 -24.48
C VAL A 357 26.20 -0.78 -23.46
N CYS A 358 25.93 0.49 -23.22
CA CYS A 358 24.78 0.91 -22.46
C CYS A 358 23.52 0.92 -23.36
N ARG A 359 22.55 0.07 -23.07
CA ARG A 359 21.27 0.01 -23.76
C ARG A 359 20.15 0.79 -23.07
N GLY A 360 20.45 1.55 -22.00
CA GLY A 360 19.44 2.20 -21.19
C GLY A 360 18.49 3.12 -21.97
N GLY A 361 19.01 4.04 -22.77
CA GLY A 361 18.22 4.93 -23.59
C GLY A 361 17.47 4.20 -24.73
N ARG A 362 18.09 3.16 -25.28
CA ARG A 362 17.55 2.39 -26.40
C ARG A 362 16.41 1.45 -26.02
N VAL A 363 16.42 0.92 -24.78
CA VAL A 363 15.39 0.02 -24.27
C VAL A 363 14.14 0.81 -23.88
N ASP A 364 14.31 1.95 -23.21
CA ASP A 364 13.18 2.68 -22.63
C ASP A 364 12.58 3.74 -23.54
N ARG A 365 13.37 4.34 -24.42
CA ARG A 365 12.95 5.51 -25.22
C ARG A 365 13.24 5.39 -26.72
N GLY A 366 13.84 4.31 -27.20
CA GLY A 366 14.27 4.20 -28.60
C GLY A 366 15.44 5.13 -28.98
N ALA A 367 15.99 5.87 -28.04
CA ALA A 367 17.08 6.81 -28.27
C ALA A 367 18.41 6.07 -28.52
N SER A 368 19.40 6.78 -29.09
CA SER A 368 20.77 6.28 -29.19
C SER A 368 21.31 5.82 -27.83
N SER A 369 22.21 4.85 -27.84
CA SER A 369 22.91 4.39 -26.62
C SER A 369 23.59 5.57 -25.92
N CYS A 370 23.67 5.51 -24.60
CA CYS A 370 24.35 6.54 -23.79
C CYS A 370 25.78 6.80 -24.26
#